data_179287a3870da3563b3a2c4daac7e53c
#
_entry.id   179287a3870da3563b3a2c4daac7e53c
#
_cell.length_a   1.000
_cell.length_b   1.000
_cell.length_c   1.000
_cell.angle_alpha   90.00
_cell.angle_beta   90.00
_cell.angle_gamma   90.00
#
_symmetry.space_group_name_H-M   'P 1'
#
loop_
_entity.id
_entity.type
_entity.pdbx_description
1 polymer ?
#
loop_
_entity_poly.entity_id
_entity_poly.type
_entity_poly.pdbx_seq_one_letter_code
_entity_poly.pdbx_strand_id
1 'polypeptide(L)'
;DSIVAYYLSPPVDDMRDNVIKINGDNVSDVLDLYTTLAHEGFPGHLYQTNYYIQQQPSLLRTQLTMMGYQEGWGMFAEGQALHVSGLSEYASEYQKINIELNYVLSAAVDLGVNGLGWSTKDVSKYLDRLDLNSSIAKDLYDFATLQPGTILPYGVGVAMFELLENKAKNALGNDFDQKAFNEVLLNDGNRPFEVVEDDVNAYCGIDGNDENNIISHRFNNKETPVKEDVNWLLYGACGCGII
;
A
#
# COMPACT_ATOMS: atom_id res chain seq x y z
N ASP A 1 17.80 -14.33 6.83
CA ASP A 1 16.76 -13.37 7.27
C ASP A 1 17.14 -12.00 6.74
N SER A 2 16.38 -11.44 5.81
CA SER A 2 16.74 -10.20 5.07
C SER A 2 16.05 -8.94 5.64
N ILE A 3 15.37 -9.06 6.78
CA ILE A 3 14.64 -7.95 7.39
C ILE A 3 15.62 -6.90 7.92
N VAL A 4 15.46 -5.65 7.48
CA VAL A 4 16.26 -4.49 7.90
C VAL A 4 15.77 -3.96 9.25
N ALA A 5 14.47 -3.77 9.40
CA ALA A 5 13.85 -3.38 10.66
C ALA A 5 12.42 -3.90 10.73
N TYR A 6 11.84 -3.88 11.93
CA TYR A 6 10.42 -4.13 12.15
C TYR A 6 9.93 -3.44 13.41
N TYR A 7 8.68 -2.99 13.36
CA TYR A 7 7.98 -2.42 14.51
C TYR A 7 7.29 -3.50 15.32
N LEU A 8 7.43 -3.43 16.63
CA LEU A 8 6.69 -4.24 17.58
C LEU A 8 5.52 -3.43 18.13
N SER A 9 4.30 -3.84 17.82
CA SER A 9 3.12 -3.25 18.43
C SER A 9 3.19 -3.31 19.95
N PRO A 10 2.75 -2.26 20.66
CA PRO A 10 2.82 -2.22 22.12
C PRO A 10 1.96 -3.33 22.74
N PRO A 11 2.36 -3.84 23.91
CA PRO A 11 1.55 -4.81 24.64
C PRO A 11 0.25 -4.14 25.15
N VAL A 12 -0.79 -4.96 25.32
CA VAL A 12 -2.14 -4.50 25.71
C VAL A 12 -2.16 -3.80 27.08
N ASP A 13 -1.24 -4.16 27.96
CA ASP A 13 -1.11 -3.62 29.30
C ASP A 13 -0.18 -2.38 29.39
N ASP A 14 0.62 -2.12 28.36
CA ASP A 14 1.36 -0.86 28.21
C ASP A 14 1.43 -0.38 26.75
N MET A 15 0.38 0.29 26.32
CA MET A 15 0.28 0.84 24.96
C MET A 15 1.29 1.93 24.60
N ARG A 16 2.21 2.27 25.53
CA ARG A 16 3.30 3.24 25.29
C ARG A 16 4.64 2.56 25.03
N ASP A 17 4.74 1.26 25.26
CA ASP A 17 5.97 0.50 25.02
C ASP A 17 6.11 0.16 23.53
N ASN A 18 6.55 1.15 22.76
CA ASN A 18 6.76 1.04 21.33
C ASN A 18 8.22 0.78 21.00
N VAL A 19 8.50 -0.28 20.24
CA VAL A 19 9.86 -0.69 19.91
C VAL A 19 10.03 -0.92 18.42
N ILE A 20 11.08 -0.34 17.83
CA ILE A 20 11.58 -0.71 16.51
C ILE A 20 12.87 -1.49 16.67
N LYS A 21 12.93 -2.69 16.11
CA LYS A 21 14.16 -3.49 16.05
C LYS A 21 14.85 -3.26 14.72
N ILE A 22 16.15 -3.00 14.73
CA ILE A 22 16.95 -2.77 13.52
C ILE A 22 18.05 -3.84 13.46
N ASN A 23 18.18 -4.47 12.30
CA ASN A 23 19.29 -5.36 11.96
C ASN A 23 20.26 -4.62 11.03
N GLY A 24 21.29 -4.01 11.63
CA GLY A 24 22.26 -3.23 10.88
C GLY A 24 23.07 -4.02 9.85
N ASP A 25 23.17 -5.35 10.00
CA ASP A 25 23.88 -6.21 9.06
C ASP A 25 23.13 -6.36 7.71
N ASN A 26 21.83 -6.06 7.69
CA ASN A 26 20.99 -6.14 6.49
C ASN A 26 20.78 -4.78 5.80
N VAL A 27 21.25 -3.70 6.39
CA VAL A 27 21.13 -2.36 5.78
C VAL A 27 22.03 -2.27 4.56
N SER A 28 21.47 -2.08 3.38
CA SER A 28 22.22 -1.97 2.13
C SER A 28 22.86 -0.59 1.95
N ASP A 29 22.10 0.46 2.26
CA ASP A 29 22.55 1.86 2.21
C ASP A 29 21.68 2.77 3.12
N VAL A 30 21.99 4.05 3.11
CA VAL A 30 21.29 5.05 3.96
C VAL A 30 19.83 5.26 3.51
N LEU A 31 19.53 5.15 2.22
CA LEU A 31 18.19 5.33 1.70
C LEU A 31 17.31 4.14 2.09
N ASP A 32 17.82 2.92 1.95
CA ASP A 32 17.15 1.69 2.39
C ASP A 32 16.79 1.76 3.89
N LEU A 33 17.74 2.19 4.73
CA LEU A 33 17.45 2.40 6.15
C LEU A 33 16.40 3.49 6.38
N TYR A 34 16.50 4.62 5.65
CA TYR A 34 15.57 5.74 5.79
C TYR A 34 14.14 5.32 5.45
N THR A 35 13.95 4.67 4.30
CA THR A 35 12.62 4.23 3.85
C THR A 35 12.04 3.16 4.77
N THR A 36 12.86 2.17 5.17
CA THR A 36 12.44 1.17 6.16
C THR A 36 12.04 1.80 7.51
N LEU A 37 12.81 2.77 8.01
CA LEU A 37 12.44 3.46 9.26
C LEU A 37 11.22 4.37 9.11
N ALA A 38 10.97 4.91 7.93
CA ALA A 38 9.74 5.63 7.64
C ALA A 38 8.53 4.68 7.66
N HIS A 39 8.67 3.47 7.09
CA HIS A 39 7.67 2.42 7.10
C HIS A 39 7.36 1.94 8.52
N GLU A 40 8.38 1.54 9.29
CA GLU A 40 8.22 0.96 10.62
C GLU A 40 7.92 2.00 11.70
N GLY A 41 8.42 3.22 11.54
CA GLY A 41 8.38 4.27 12.55
C GLY A 41 7.39 5.38 12.23
N PHE A 42 7.97 6.53 11.86
CA PHE A 42 7.23 7.74 11.52
C PHE A 42 7.53 8.15 10.09
N PRO A 43 6.48 8.30 9.26
CA PRO A 43 5.03 8.33 9.55
C PRO A 43 4.30 6.99 9.44
N GLY A 44 5.00 5.84 9.38
CA GLY A 44 4.45 4.51 9.17
C GLY A 44 3.79 3.86 10.40
N HIS A 45 4.11 2.59 10.68
CA HIS A 45 3.39 1.71 11.62
C HIS A 45 3.33 2.22 13.06
N LEU A 46 4.45 2.73 13.61
CA LEU A 46 4.47 3.28 14.97
C LEU A 46 3.52 4.48 15.08
N TYR A 47 3.54 5.37 14.09
CA TYR A 47 2.65 6.52 14.06
C TYR A 47 1.19 6.09 13.89
N GLN A 48 0.90 5.21 12.92
CA GLN A 48 -0.43 4.64 12.67
C GLN A 48 -1.05 4.09 13.96
N THR A 49 -0.29 3.24 14.66
CA THR A 49 -0.73 2.60 15.89
C THR A 49 -1.00 3.60 17.00
N ASN A 50 -0.03 4.51 17.26
CA ASN A 50 -0.18 5.50 18.33
C ASN A 50 -1.26 6.53 18.03
N TYR A 51 -1.42 6.94 16.77
CA TYR A 51 -2.49 7.84 16.36
C TYR A 51 -3.86 7.23 16.67
N TYR A 52 -4.06 5.96 16.29
CA TYR A 52 -5.32 5.27 16.56
C TYR A 52 -5.57 5.04 18.06
N ILE A 53 -4.56 4.66 18.83
CA ILE A 53 -4.68 4.51 20.30
C ILE A 53 -5.16 5.81 20.97
N GLN A 54 -4.70 6.97 20.47
CA GLN A 54 -5.14 8.28 21.00
C GLN A 54 -6.62 8.57 20.78
N GLN A 55 -7.27 7.92 19.80
CA GLN A 55 -8.72 7.99 19.59
C GLN A 55 -9.51 7.20 20.64
N GLN A 56 -8.84 6.54 21.59
CA GLN A 56 -9.42 5.75 22.67
C GLN A 56 -10.38 4.64 22.16
N PRO A 57 -9.96 3.83 21.17
CA PRO A 57 -10.79 2.74 20.68
C PRO A 57 -11.04 1.69 21.77
N SER A 58 -12.07 0.86 21.57
CA SER A 58 -12.23 -0.32 22.43
C SER A 58 -11.03 -1.27 22.27
N LEU A 59 -10.69 -1.99 23.33
CA LEU A 59 -9.55 -2.93 23.32
C LEU A 59 -9.68 -3.97 22.19
N LEU A 60 -10.90 -4.43 21.92
CA LEU A 60 -11.14 -5.36 20.79
C LEU A 60 -10.72 -4.75 19.47
N ARG A 61 -11.00 -3.46 19.24
CA ARG A 61 -10.64 -2.77 17.99
C ARG A 61 -9.13 -2.63 17.82
N THR A 62 -8.35 -2.51 18.88
CA THR A 62 -6.88 -2.45 18.79
C THR A 62 -6.26 -3.80 18.42
N GLN A 63 -7.00 -4.89 18.58
CA GLN A 63 -6.53 -6.26 18.28
C GLN A 63 -6.96 -6.75 16.89
N LEU A 64 -7.81 -5.99 16.19
CA LEU A 64 -8.20 -6.33 14.82
C LEU A 64 -7.07 -6.01 13.85
N THR A 65 -6.77 -6.96 12.99
CA THR A 65 -5.71 -6.84 11.97
C THR A 65 -6.32 -6.89 10.57
N MET A 66 -6.06 -5.86 9.79
CA MET A 66 -6.36 -5.80 8.35
C MET A 66 -5.04 -5.55 7.64
N MET A 67 -4.34 -6.64 7.26
CA MET A 67 -2.96 -6.57 6.76
C MET A 67 -2.82 -5.60 5.57
N GLY A 68 -3.78 -5.63 4.61
CA GLY A 68 -3.75 -4.70 3.47
C GLY A 68 -3.83 -3.23 3.89
N TYR A 69 -4.60 -2.91 4.93
CA TYR A 69 -4.65 -1.56 5.47
C TYR A 69 -3.36 -1.20 6.22
N GLN A 70 -2.81 -2.12 7.02
CA GLN A 70 -1.60 -1.85 7.81
C GLN A 70 -0.37 -1.67 6.91
N GLU A 71 -0.07 -2.68 6.11
CA GLU A 71 1.10 -2.67 5.23
C GLU A 71 0.96 -1.63 4.11
N GLY A 72 -0.26 -1.47 3.59
CA GLY A 72 -0.56 -0.41 2.64
C GLY A 72 -0.29 0.98 3.18
N TRP A 73 -0.65 1.26 4.46
CA TRP A 73 -0.29 2.52 5.11
C TRP A 73 1.23 2.66 5.27
N GLY A 74 1.93 1.61 5.70
CA GLY A 74 3.39 1.62 5.82
C GLY A 74 4.06 2.02 4.50
N MET A 75 3.67 1.40 3.39
CA MET A 75 4.17 1.70 2.05
C MET A 75 3.81 3.13 1.59
N PHE A 76 2.56 3.55 1.80
CA PHE A 76 2.10 4.89 1.46
C PHE A 76 2.86 5.97 2.26
N ALA A 77 3.05 5.75 3.56
CA ALA A 77 3.81 6.63 4.45
C ALA A 77 5.31 6.69 4.07
N GLU A 78 5.90 5.57 3.66
CA GLU A 78 7.27 5.48 3.13
C GLU A 78 7.42 6.37 1.89
N GLY A 79 6.49 6.28 0.94
CA GLY A 79 6.45 7.13 -0.25
C GLY A 79 6.34 8.63 0.11
N GLN A 80 5.47 8.99 1.05
CA GLN A 80 5.32 10.37 1.52
C GLN A 80 6.60 10.89 2.21
N ALA A 81 7.29 10.05 2.98
CA ALA A 81 8.52 10.41 3.67
C ALA A 81 9.67 10.76 2.72
N LEU A 82 9.69 10.18 1.52
CA LEU A 82 10.71 10.52 0.50
C LEU A 82 10.68 12.00 0.11
N HIS A 83 9.51 12.65 0.09
CA HIS A 83 9.38 14.07 -0.25
C HIS A 83 10.00 15.02 0.80
N VAL A 84 10.26 14.52 2.02
CA VAL A 84 10.92 15.29 3.10
C VAL A 84 12.32 14.74 3.45
N SER A 85 12.83 13.81 2.67
CA SER A 85 14.13 13.15 2.89
C SER A 85 15.35 14.05 2.62
N GLY A 86 15.15 15.20 1.96
CA GLY A 86 16.22 16.05 1.46
C GLY A 86 16.70 15.71 0.05
N LEU A 87 16.13 14.69 -0.60
CA LEU A 87 16.32 14.44 -2.03
C LEU A 87 15.67 15.56 -2.86
N SER A 88 16.07 15.71 -4.12
CA SER A 88 15.34 16.57 -5.04
C SER A 88 13.93 15.98 -5.30
N GLU A 89 12.97 16.83 -5.65
CA GLU A 89 11.61 16.40 -5.98
C GLU A 89 11.58 15.28 -7.00
N TYR A 90 12.35 15.41 -8.08
CA TYR A 90 12.48 14.35 -9.10
C TYR A 90 13.05 13.04 -8.52
N ALA A 91 14.07 13.11 -7.68
CA ALA A 91 14.67 11.91 -7.09
C ALA A 91 13.73 11.24 -6.09
N SER A 92 12.99 12.03 -5.30
CA SER A 92 11.98 11.52 -4.36
C SER A 92 10.87 10.79 -5.10
N GLU A 93 10.32 11.40 -6.14
CA GLU A 93 9.24 10.79 -6.94
C GLU A 93 9.73 9.53 -7.66
N TYR A 94 10.92 9.57 -8.25
CA TYR A 94 11.52 8.38 -8.89
C TYR A 94 11.68 7.22 -7.90
N GLN A 95 12.18 7.47 -6.69
CA GLN A 95 12.35 6.43 -5.68
C GLN A 95 11.00 5.88 -5.20
N LYS A 96 10.03 6.77 -4.94
CA LYS A 96 8.66 6.39 -4.57
C LYS A 96 8.07 5.43 -5.62
N ILE A 97 8.03 5.86 -6.88
CA ILE A 97 7.48 5.06 -7.97
C ILE A 97 8.23 3.71 -8.11
N ASN A 98 9.56 3.72 -8.01
CA ASN A 98 10.34 2.50 -8.15
C ASN A 98 10.05 1.48 -7.02
N ILE A 99 9.90 1.93 -5.78
CA ILE A 99 9.56 1.08 -4.64
C ILE A 99 8.14 0.52 -4.84
N GLU A 100 7.16 1.39 -5.03
CA GLU A 100 5.75 1.00 -5.18
C GLU A 100 5.52 0.06 -6.37
N LEU A 101 6.15 0.35 -7.52
CA LEU A 101 6.06 -0.49 -8.72
C LEU A 101 6.54 -1.92 -8.45
N ASN A 102 7.62 -2.10 -7.71
CA ASN A 102 8.12 -3.43 -7.38
C ASN A 102 7.11 -4.24 -6.56
N TYR A 103 6.49 -3.62 -5.56
CA TYR A 103 5.49 -4.27 -4.72
C TYR A 103 4.18 -4.55 -5.49
N VAL A 104 3.69 -3.57 -6.25
CA VAL A 104 2.47 -3.70 -7.04
C VAL A 104 2.62 -4.74 -8.15
N LEU A 105 3.77 -4.74 -8.84
CA LEU A 105 4.08 -5.75 -9.87
C LEU A 105 4.14 -7.16 -9.28
N SER A 106 4.82 -7.31 -8.16
CA SER A 106 4.91 -8.59 -7.45
C SER A 106 3.52 -9.07 -6.98
N ALA A 107 2.68 -8.16 -6.47
CA ALA A 107 1.30 -8.47 -6.07
C ALA A 107 0.44 -8.88 -7.29
N ALA A 108 0.57 -8.20 -8.42
CA ALA A 108 -0.13 -8.55 -9.65
C ALA A 108 0.27 -9.95 -10.16
N VAL A 109 1.58 -10.27 -10.09
CA VAL A 109 2.07 -11.62 -10.45
C VAL A 109 1.57 -12.66 -9.46
N ASP A 110 1.57 -12.38 -8.16
CA ASP A 110 1.02 -13.30 -7.13
C ASP A 110 -0.45 -13.63 -7.42
N LEU A 111 -1.28 -12.61 -7.66
CA LEU A 111 -2.68 -12.80 -8.06
C LEU A 111 -2.81 -13.58 -9.37
N GLY A 112 -1.98 -13.29 -10.35
CA GLY A 112 -1.95 -14.01 -11.62
C GLY A 112 -1.61 -15.50 -11.43
N VAL A 113 -0.57 -15.79 -10.67
CA VAL A 113 -0.08 -17.17 -10.44
C VAL A 113 -1.05 -17.95 -9.55
N ASN A 114 -1.38 -17.42 -8.38
CA ASN A 114 -2.15 -18.15 -7.37
C ASN A 114 -3.67 -18.03 -7.56
N GLY A 115 -4.15 -16.91 -8.09
CA GLY A 115 -5.58 -16.67 -8.34
C GLY A 115 -6.05 -17.12 -9.72
N LEU A 116 -5.24 -16.89 -10.76
CA LEU A 116 -5.62 -17.12 -12.15
C LEU A 116 -4.89 -18.30 -12.81
N GLY A 117 -3.93 -18.93 -12.12
CA GLY A 117 -3.19 -20.09 -12.60
C GLY A 117 -2.19 -19.77 -13.72
N TRP A 118 -1.58 -18.58 -13.68
CA TRP A 118 -0.53 -18.22 -14.63
C TRP A 118 0.68 -19.13 -14.50
N SER A 119 1.24 -19.49 -15.66
CA SER A 119 2.56 -20.11 -15.76
C SER A 119 3.66 -19.04 -15.83
N THR A 120 4.93 -19.44 -15.67
CA THR A 120 6.09 -18.55 -15.90
C THR A 120 6.03 -17.88 -17.28
N LYS A 121 5.51 -18.58 -18.31
CA LYS A 121 5.32 -18.00 -19.65
C LYS A 121 4.26 -16.91 -19.68
N ASP A 122 3.20 -17.03 -18.88
CA ASP A 122 2.15 -16.00 -18.80
C ASP A 122 2.66 -14.78 -18.01
N VAL A 123 3.50 -14.98 -16.98
CA VAL A 123 4.21 -13.88 -16.30
C VAL A 123 5.14 -13.16 -17.29
N SER A 124 5.92 -13.89 -18.09
CA SER A 124 6.77 -13.27 -19.12
C SER A 124 5.97 -12.40 -20.09
N LYS A 125 4.84 -12.90 -20.61
CA LYS A 125 3.96 -12.13 -21.49
C LYS A 125 3.33 -10.91 -20.80
N TYR A 126 3.04 -11.04 -19.50
CA TYR A 126 2.52 -9.91 -18.71
C TYR A 126 3.55 -8.79 -18.62
N LEU A 127 4.81 -9.13 -18.30
CA LEU A 127 5.92 -8.18 -18.29
C LEU A 127 6.17 -7.55 -19.65
N ASP A 128 6.16 -8.36 -20.73
CA ASP A 128 6.34 -7.86 -22.11
C ASP A 128 5.23 -6.85 -22.51
N ARG A 129 3.98 -7.05 -22.07
CA ARG A 129 2.89 -6.10 -22.31
C ARG A 129 3.07 -4.76 -21.60
N LEU A 130 3.81 -4.75 -20.49
CA LEU A 130 4.14 -3.57 -19.71
C LEU A 130 5.46 -2.93 -20.11
N ASP A 131 6.08 -3.43 -21.18
CA ASP A 131 7.41 -2.98 -21.65
C ASP A 131 8.50 -3.17 -20.56
N LEU A 132 8.31 -4.17 -19.69
CA LEU A 132 9.22 -4.52 -18.61
C LEU A 132 10.13 -5.68 -19.00
N ASN A 133 11.28 -5.80 -18.33
CA ASN A 133 12.24 -6.87 -18.58
C ASN A 133 11.68 -8.24 -18.19
N SER A 134 11.27 -9.03 -19.18
CA SER A 134 10.71 -10.37 -18.96
C SER A 134 11.72 -11.42 -18.48
N SER A 135 13.01 -11.11 -18.39
CA SER A 135 14.01 -12.04 -17.84
C SER A 135 13.78 -12.35 -16.34
N ILE A 136 13.11 -11.47 -15.62
CA ILE A 136 12.76 -11.67 -14.18
C ILE A 136 11.50 -12.50 -13.97
N ALA A 137 10.83 -12.95 -15.04
CA ALA A 137 9.54 -13.66 -14.94
C ALA A 137 9.63 -14.94 -14.09
N LYS A 138 10.78 -15.65 -14.17
CA LYS A 138 10.98 -16.86 -13.38
C LYS A 138 11.10 -16.53 -11.88
N ASP A 139 11.84 -15.51 -11.53
CA ASP A 139 12.08 -15.14 -10.14
C ASP A 139 10.78 -14.66 -9.48
N LEU A 140 9.97 -13.85 -10.18
CA LEU A 140 8.65 -13.43 -9.73
C LEU A 140 7.67 -14.61 -9.59
N TYR A 141 7.69 -15.54 -10.55
CA TYR A 141 6.87 -16.76 -10.48
C TYR A 141 7.27 -17.65 -9.29
N ASP A 142 8.58 -17.87 -9.10
CA ASP A 142 9.11 -18.67 -7.99
C ASP A 142 8.75 -18.01 -6.64
N PHE A 143 8.91 -16.69 -6.51
CA PHE A 143 8.52 -15.96 -5.32
C PHE A 143 7.02 -16.12 -5.02
N ALA A 144 6.15 -15.90 -6.01
CA ALA A 144 4.70 -16.05 -5.85
C ALA A 144 4.29 -17.48 -5.45
N THR A 145 4.98 -18.51 -5.97
CA THR A 145 4.68 -19.91 -5.64
C THR A 145 5.22 -20.35 -4.29
N LEU A 146 6.37 -19.83 -3.87
CA LEU A 146 7.00 -20.17 -2.59
C LEU A 146 6.41 -19.41 -1.41
N GLN A 147 5.90 -18.19 -1.64
CA GLN A 147 5.35 -17.30 -0.62
C GLN A 147 4.00 -16.70 -1.04
N PRO A 148 2.98 -17.52 -1.30
CA PRO A 148 1.70 -17.06 -1.81
C PRO A 148 1.03 -16.08 -0.86
N GLY A 149 0.57 -14.96 -1.40
CA GLY A 149 -0.17 -13.93 -0.66
C GLY A 149 0.68 -13.01 0.22
N THR A 150 1.97 -13.28 0.41
CA THR A 150 2.82 -12.51 1.33
C THR A 150 2.97 -11.06 0.90
N ILE A 151 3.04 -10.79 -0.41
CA ILE A 151 3.25 -9.45 -0.95
C ILE A 151 1.94 -8.66 -1.16
N LEU A 152 0.79 -9.34 -1.18
CA LEU A 152 -0.50 -8.71 -1.47
C LEU A 152 -0.84 -7.57 -0.52
N PRO A 153 -0.66 -7.68 0.82
CA PRO A 153 -0.93 -6.59 1.74
C PRO A 153 -0.20 -5.30 1.41
N TYR A 154 1.05 -5.41 0.96
CA TYR A 154 1.90 -4.28 0.58
C TYR A 154 1.46 -3.67 -0.75
N GLY A 155 1.52 -4.45 -1.84
CA GLY A 155 1.27 -3.95 -3.20
C GLY A 155 -0.18 -3.56 -3.44
N VAL A 156 -1.15 -4.38 -2.99
CA VAL A 156 -2.57 -4.02 -3.10
C VAL A 156 -2.89 -2.87 -2.14
N GLY A 157 -2.34 -2.91 -0.91
CA GLY A 157 -2.60 -1.90 0.09
C GLY A 157 -2.15 -0.51 -0.34
N VAL A 158 -0.91 -0.35 -0.82
CA VAL A 158 -0.42 0.95 -1.31
C VAL A 158 -1.22 1.43 -2.51
N ALA A 159 -1.55 0.55 -3.47
CA ALA A 159 -2.37 0.92 -4.63
C ALA A 159 -3.75 1.45 -4.21
N MET A 160 -4.36 0.88 -3.17
CA MET A 160 -5.63 1.37 -2.63
C MET A 160 -5.51 2.76 -2.00
N PHE A 161 -4.48 3.02 -1.20
CA PHE A 161 -4.26 4.35 -0.62
C PHE A 161 -3.97 5.41 -1.70
N GLU A 162 -3.16 5.09 -2.71
CA GLU A 162 -2.89 5.96 -3.84
C GLU A 162 -4.17 6.28 -4.64
N LEU A 163 -5.02 5.29 -4.90
CA LEU A 163 -6.32 5.49 -5.56
C LEU A 163 -7.23 6.43 -4.75
N LEU A 164 -7.28 6.26 -3.43
CA LEU A 164 -8.08 7.10 -2.55
C LEU A 164 -7.54 8.53 -2.47
N GLU A 165 -6.21 8.70 -2.42
CA GLU A 165 -5.57 10.01 -2.44
C GLU A 165 -5.84 10.75 -3.77
N ASN A 166 -5.68 10.07 -4.89
CA ASN A 166 -5.98 10.61 -6.21
C ASN A 166 -7.46 10.99 -6.35
N LYS A 167 -8.37 10.18 -5.82
CA LYS A 167 -9.80 10.49 -5.76
C LYS A 167 -10.05 11.79 -5.00
N ALA A 168 -9.44 11.92 -3.81
CA ALA A 168 -9.59 13.12 -2.98
C ALA A 168 -8.97 14.36 -3.63
N LYS A 169 -7.77 14.24 -4.21
CA LYS A 169 -7.11 15.33 -4.96
C LYS A 169 -7.96 15.80 -6.14
N ASN A 170 -8.56 14.87 -6.88
CA ASN A 170 -9.41 15.21 -8.03
C ASN A 170 -10.72 15.88 -7.59
N ALA A 171 -11.32 15.46 -6.49
CA ALA A 171 -12.57 16.01 -5.98
C ALA A 171 -12.39 17.40 -5.36
N LEU A 172 -11.32 17.60 -4.59
CA LEU A 172 -11.11 18.82 -3.82
C LEU A 172 -10.21 19.86 -4.54
N GLY A 173 -9.42 19.42 -5.53
CA GLY A 173 -8.52 20.30 -6.25
C GLY A 173 -7.61 21.12 -5.33
N ASN A 174 -7.71 22.45 -5.37
CA ASN A 174 -6.90 23.34 -4.53
C ASN A 174 -7.28 23.31 -3.04
N ASP A 175 -8.41 22.75 -2.68
CA ASP A 175 -8.87 22.62 -1.28
C ASP A 175 -8.40 21.30 -0.63
N PHE A 176 -7.66 20.46 -1.37
CA PHE A 176 -7.07 19.25 -0.83
C PHE A 176 -6.00 19.58 0.22
N ASP A 177 -6.14 19.00 1.41
CA ASP A 177 -5.15 19.09 2.49
C ASP A 177 -4.65 17.70 2.86
N GLN A 178 -3.35 17.46 2.65
CA GLN A 178 -2.71 16.18 2.89
C GLN A 178 -2.84 15.70 4.34
N LYS A 179 -2.73 16.62 5.30
CA LYS A 179 -2.84 16.28 6.72
C LYS A 179 -4.26 15.86 7.06
N ALA A 180 -5.26 16.62 6.62
CA ALA A 180 -6.67 16.29 6.85
C ALA A 180 -7.03 14.95 6.18
N PHE A 181 -6.53 14.70 4.97
CA PHE A 181 -6.70 13.41 4.30
C PHE A 181 -6.08 12.25 5.10
N ASN A 182 -4.84 12.38 5.58
CA ASN A 182 -4.19 11.37 6.40
C ASN A 182 -4.95 11.13 7.73
N GLU A 183 -5.53 12.16 8.33
CA GLU A 183 -6.38 12.03 9.52
C GLU A 183 -7.63 11.19 9.21
N VAL A 184 -8.30 11.41 8.07
CA VAL A 184 -9.43 10.59 7.62
C VAL A 184 -9.02 9.12 7.48
N LEU A 185 -7.86 8.85 6.91
CA LEU A 185 -7.36 7.49 6.77
C LEU A 185 -7.10 6.80 8.11
N LEU A 186 -6.60 7.52 9.13
CA LEU A 186 -6.10 6.94 10.37
C LEU A 186 -7.10 6.91 11.52
N ASN A 187 -8.09 7.80 11.55
CA ASN A 187 -8.97 8.03 12.72
C ASN A 187 -9.66 6.76 13.25
N ASP A 188 -10.13 5.90 12.36
CA ASP A 188 -10.88 4.70 12.73
C ASP A 188 -10.04 3.42 12.72
N GLY A 189 -8.73 3.53 12.52
CA GLY A 189 -7.78 2.42 12.56
C GLY A 189 -8.05 1.35 11.51
N ASN A 190 -7.67 0.11 11.84
CA ASN A 190 -7.82 -1.03 10.93
C ASN A 190 -9.27 -1.27 10.51
N ARG A 191 -9.54 -1.17 9.20
CA ARG A 191 -10.86 -1.42 8.60
C ARG A 191 -10.74 -1.83 7.12
N PRO A 192 -11.78 -2.48 6.55
CA PRO A 192 -11.80 -2.80 5.13
C PRO A 192 -11.72 -1.55 4.25
N PHE A 193 -11.13 -1.66 3.08
CA PHE A 193 -10.95 -0.52 2.17
C PHE A 193 -12.27 0.08 1.68
N GLU A 194 -13.35 -0.71 1.60
CA GLU A 194 -14.69 -0.18 1.29
C GLU A 194 -15.14 0.86 2.32
N VAL A 195 -14.86 0.61 3.61
CA VAL A 195 -15.19 1.55 4.69
C VAL A 195 -14.25 2.77 4.64
N VAL A 196 -12.97 2.57 4.32
CA VAL A 196 -12.02 3.68 4.12
C VAL A 196 -12.48 4.57 2.96
N GLU A 197 -12.98 3.98 1.86
CA GLU A 197 -13.52 4.72 0.73
C GLU A 197 -14.75 5.54 1.11
N ASP A 198 -15.65 4.99 1.93
CA ASP A 198 -16.81 5.73 2.43
C ASP A 198 -16.39 6.96 3.26
N ASP A 199 -15.39 6.83 4.12
CA ASP A 199 -14.84 7.94 4.91
C ASP A 199 -14.19 9.01 4.00
N VAL A 200 -13.45 8.59 2.97
CA VAL A 200 -12.87 9.51 1.98
C VAL A 200 -13.95 10.20 1.16
N ASN A 201 -15.02 9.50 0.76
CA ASN A 201 -16.16 10.09 0.07
C ASN A 201 -16.84 11.16 0.93
N ALA A 202 -17.07 10.88 2.20
CA ALA A 202 -17.63 11.85 3.15
C ALA A 202 -16.72 13.09 3.29
N TYR A 203 -15.40 12.89 3.38
CA TYR A 203 -14.41 13.98 3.41
C TYR A 203 -14.47 14.85 2.14
N CYS A 204 -14.65 14.22 0.98
CA CYS A 204 -14.74 14.91 -0.31
C CYS A 204 -16.12 15.52 -0.60
N GLY A 205 -17.15 15.25 0.23
CA GLY A 205 -18.53 15.66 -0.04
C GLY A 205 -19.18 14.88 -1.21
N ILE A 206 -18.69 13.68 -1.49
CA ILE A 206 -19.21 12.78 -2.54
C ILE A 206 -20.33 11.91 -1.95
N ASP A 207 -21.47 11.81 -2.64
CA ASP A 207 -22.54 10.88 -2.23
C ASP A 207 -22.08 9.43 -2.43
N GLY A 208 -22.17 8.60 -1.37
CA GLY A 208 -21.75 7.20 -1.38
C GLY A 208 -22.48 6.30 -2.40
N ASN A 209 -23.56 6.80 -3.02
CA ASN A 209 -24.25 6.13 -4.14
C ASN A 209 -23.71 6.51 -5.52
N ASP A 210 -22.64 7.28 -5.61
CA ASP A 210 -22.06 7.67 -6.89
C ASP A 210 -21.45 6.44 -7.59
N GLU A 211 -21.72 6.32 -8.92
CA GLU A 211 -21.15 5.28 -9.79
C GLU A 211 -19.60 5.31 -9.81
N ASN A 212 -18.99 6.33 -9.26
CA ASN A 212 -17.54 6.49 -9.10
C ASN A 212 -16.94 5.82 -7.84
N ASN A 213 -17.71 5.07 -7.07
CA ASN A 213 -17.16 4.25 -5.98
C ASN A 213 -16.25 3.16 -6.55
N ILE A 214 -14.94 3.43 -6.50
CA ILE A 214 -13.91 2.65 -7.20
C ILE A 214 -13.84 1.23 -6.63
N ILE A 215 -13.92 1.09 -5.30
CA ILE A 215 -13.72 -0.19 -4.60
C ILE A 215 -15.01 -1.01 -4.64
N SER A 216 -16.13 -0.42 -4.24
CA SER A 216 -17.41 -1.14 -4.17
C SER A 216 -17.93 -1.59 -5.55
N HIS A 217 -17.74 -0.79 -6.61
CA HIS A 217 -18.16 -1.19 -7.96
C HIS A 217 -17.32 -2.30 -8.58
N ARG A 218 -16.01 -2.35 -8.29
CA ARG A 218 -15.13 -3.39 -8.85
C ARG A 218 -15.32 -4.76 -8.20
N PHE A 219 -15.65 -4.81 -6.90
CA PHE A 219 -15.85 -6.07 -6.18
C PHE A 219 -17.30 -6.57 -6.20
N ASN A 220 -18.28 -5.70 -6.44
CA ASN A 220 -19.71 -6.08 -6.52
C ASN A 220 -20.16 -6.55 -7.90
N ASN A 221 -19.47 -6.20 -8.96
CA ASN A 221 -19.72 -6.76 -10.28
C ASN A 221 -19.24 -8.21 -10.30
N LYS A 222 -20.22 -9.14 -10.20
CA LYS A 222 -20.05 -10.59 -10.28
C LYS A 222 -19.62 -11.09 -11.68
N GLU A 223 -18.98 -10.27 -12.47
CA GLU A 223 -18.31 -10.75 -13.66
C GLU A 223 -17.07 -11.53 -13.22
N THR A 224 -17.03 -12.80 -13.57
CA THR A 224 -15.86 -13.66 -13.40
C THR A 224 -14.64 -12.90 -13.85
N PRO A 225 -13.57 -12.78 -13.01
CA PRO A 225 -12.37 -12.07 -13.40
C PRO A 225 -11.87 -12.67 -14.71
N VAL A 226 -11.90 -11.88 -15.76
CA VAL A 226 -11.28 -12.25 -17.03
C VAL A 226 -9.79 -12.48 -16.70
N LYS A 227 -9.22 -13.59 -17.16
CA LYS A 227 -7.81 -14.00 -16.90
C LYS A 227 -6.74 -12.92 -17.18
N GLU A 228 -7.15 -11.75 -17.59
CA GLU A 228 -6.30 -10.66 -18.08
C GLU A 228 -6.29 -9.41 -17.21
N ASP A 229 -7.12 -9.30 -16.15
CA ASP A 229 -7.40 -7.99 -15.53
C ASP A 229 -6.83 -7.82 -14.11
N VAL A 230 -5.50 -7.87 -13.98
CA VAL A 230 -4.77 -7.36 -12.80
C VAL A 230 -4.17 -5.96 -13.03
N ASN A 231 -4.45 -5.36 -14.18
CA ASN A 231 -3.89 -4.05 -14.58
C ASN A 231 -4.33 -2.89 -13.67
N TRP A 232 -5.48 -3.01 -12.98
CA TRP A 232 -5.95 -1.98 -12.07
C TRP A 232 -4.98 -1.67 -10.92
N LEU A 233 -4.18 -2.66 -10.49
CA LEU A 233 -3.13 -2.45 -9.48
C LEU A 233 -2.06 -1.46 -9.96
N LEU A 234 -1.67 -1.57 -11.24
CA LEU A 234 -0.67 -0.68 -11.83
C LEU A 234 -1.22 0.74 -12.03
N TYR A 235 -2.51 0.87 -12.38
CA TYR A 235 -3.16 2.19 -12.51
C TYR A 235 -3.32 2.89 -11.15
N GLY A 236 -3.43 2.14 -10.04
CA GLY A 236 -3.48 2.69 -8.69
C GLY A 236 -2.14 3.28 -8.26
N ALA A 237 -1.07 2.52 -8.41
CA ALA A 237 0.27 2.91 -7.97
C ALA A 237 0.89 4.04 -8.81
N CYS A 238 0.58 4.12 -10.10
CA CYS A 238 1.22 5.10 -10.97
C CYS A 238 0.52 6.47 -11.04
N GLY A 239 -0.64 6.69 -10.37
CA GLY A 239 -1.34 8.00 -10.21
C GLY A 239 -1.42 8.93 -11.42
N CYS A 240 -0.71 8.62 -12.47
CA CYS A 240 -0.55 9.34 -13.71
C CYS A 240 -1.03 8.47 -14.87
N GLY A 241 -2.01 8.93 -15.62
CA GLY A 241 -2.39 8.35 -16.90
C GLY A 241 -1.27 8.46 -17.94
N ILE A 242 -0.15 7.81 -17.66
CA ILE A 242 0.97 7.65 -18.58
C ILE A 242 1.41 6.19 -18.50
N ILE A 243 0.71 5.36 -19.20
CA ILE A 243 1.21 4.29 -20.08
C ILE A 243 0.23 4.20 -21.26
#